data_09057b5c817806931e1f8b063b003180
#
_entry.id   09057b5c817806931e1f8b063b003180
#
_cell.length_a   1.000
_cell.length_b   1.000
_cell.length_c   1.000
_cell.angle_alpha   90.00
_cell.angle_beta   90.00
_cell.angle_gamma   90.00
#
_symmetry.space_group_name_H-M   'P 1'
#
loop_
_entity.id
_entity.type
_entity.pdbx_description
1 polymer ?
#
loop_
_entity_poly.entity_id
_entity_poly.type
_entity_poly.pdbx_seq_one_letter_code
_entity_poly.pdbx_strand_id
1 'polypeptide(L)'
;MVLQSPLRVQVLVSALAQDAGQLAEKMNLESDAVIVNQCDRCDYREFFLQEKPGQELVQTDKIRCFSMKERGVGLSRNTALLHADGEICLFSDEDIVLQKGYKDVIRNAYLQYPDADMILFNVKVSPARRTYWNERPKRIRWYNYGRYPAYSISGKLDSFRRANAHFSLLFGGGAKYSNGEDSLFLRDCLRAGLKIYALPDCIGEEIERESTWFHGYTEKFFTDRGVLYHYLYGWLSGVFALRFLFKNKSEMCTEIPFRQAYRMMRKGIVSQRRL
;
A
#
# COMPACT_ATOMS: atom_id res chain seq x y z
N MET A 1 -30.37 -3.65 23.80
CA MET A 1 -29.30 -3.07 22.95
C MET A 1 -28.28 -4.17 22.74
N VAL A 2 -28.24 -4.80 21.59
CA VAL A 2 -27.24 -5.83 21.28
C VAL A 2 -25.91 -5.05 21.13
N LEU A 3 -24.98 -5.26 22.04
CA LEU A 3 -23.60 -4.77 21.90
C LEU A 3 -23.03 -5.45 20.66
N GLN A 4 -23.04 -4.74 19.53
CA GLN A 4 -22.30 -5.21 18.35
C GLN A 4 -20.83 -5.34 18.76
N SER A 5 -20.25 -6.51 18.55
CA SER A 5 -18.81 -6.70 18.73
C SER A 5 -18.05 -5.65 17.91
N PRO A 6 -16.98 -5.07 18.43
CA PRO A 6 -16.23 -4.06 17.71
C PRO A 6 -15.65 -4.65 16.40
N LEU A 7 -15.65 -3.86 15.33
CA LEU A 7 -15.09 -4.25 14.03
C LEU A 7 -13.67 -4.82 14.19
N ARG A 8 -13.43 -6.02 13.66
CA ARG A 8 -12.11 -6.66 13.71
C ARG A 8 -11.18 -6.03 12.66
N VAL A 9 -10.15 -5.35 13.15
CA VAL A 9 -9.06 -4.81 12.32
C VAL A 9 -7.99 -5.88 12.16
N GLN A 10 -7.49 -6.08 10.95
CA GLN A 10 -6.40 -7.00 10.63
C GLN A 10 -5.36 -6.31 9.77
N VAL A 11 -4.09 -6.40 10.18
CA VAL A 11 -2.97 -5.83 9.42
C VAL A 11 -2.43 -6.86 8.42
N LEU A 12 -2.29 -6.46 7.17
CA LEU A 12 -1.76 -7.28 6.07
C LEU A 12 -0.34 -6.80 5.76
N VAL A 13 0.65 -7.54 6.24
CA VAL A 13 2.06 -7.13 6.22
C VAL A 13 2.80 -7.80 5.08
N SER A 14 3.50 -6.99 4.27
CA SER A 14 4.48 -7.46 3.30
C SER A 14 5.88 -7.34 3.89
N ALA A 15 6.61 -8.46 3.97
CA ALA A 15 7.92 -8.53 4.61
C ALA A 15 8.95 -9.29 3.75
N LEU A 16 10.22 -8.96 3.93
CA LEU A 16 11.35 -9.57 3.24
C LEU A 16 12.37 -10.10 4.25
N ALA A 17 12.51 -11.44 4.33
CA ALA A 17 13.50 -12.14 5.15
C ALA A 17 13.50 -11.70 6.65
N GLN A 18 12.31 -11.51 7.24
CA GLN A 18 12.15 -11.10 8.63
C GLN A 18 11.88 -12.31 9.55
N ASP A 19 12.19 -12.16 10.84
CA ASP A 19 11.59 -12.99 11.90
C ASP A 19 10.20 -12.44 12.24
N ALA A 20 9.18 -13.27 12.15
CA ALA A 20 7.79 -12.80 12.28
C ALA A 20 7.45 -12.31 13.70
N GLY A 21 8.04 -12.92 14.75
CA GLY A 21 7.80 -12.51 16.13
C GLY A 21 8.42 -11.15 16.43
N GLN A 22 9.71 -10.99 16.10
CA GLN A 22 10.41 -9.72 16.24
C GLN A 22 9.79 -8.61 15.38
N LEU A 23 9.31 -8.97 14.17
CA LEU A 23 8.64 -8.02 13.29
C LEU A 23 7.33 -7.51 13.89
N ALA A 24 6.52 -8.40 14.47
CA ALA A 24 5.26 -8.02 15.10
C ALA A 24 5.47 -7.03 16.26
N GLU A 25 6.49 -7.26 17.08
CA GLU A 25 6.89 -6.34 18.17
C GLU A 25 7.43 -5.01 17.61
N LYS A 26 8.34 -5.06 16.64
CA LYS A 26 8.94 -3.88 16.00
C LYS A 26 7.86 -2.98 15.35
N MET A 27 6.88 -3.58 14.70
CA MET A 27 5.76 -2.87 14.08
C MET A 27 4.71 -2.37 15.08
N ASN A 28 4.85 -2.72 16.37
CA ASN A 28 3.86 -2.42 17.42
C ASN A 28 2.45 -2.90 17.05
N LEU A 29 2.34 -4.17 16.59
CA LEU A 29 1.04 -4.75 16.26
C LEU A 29 0.18 -4.90 17.52
N GLU A 30 -1.07 -4.43 17.47
CA GLU A 30 -2.08 -4.52 18.52
C GLU A 30 -3.40 -5.10 17.99
N SER A 31 -3.36 -5.81 16.86
CA SER A 31 -4.50 -6.46 16.22
C SER A 31 -4.06 -7.72 15.51
N ASP A 32 -5.04 -8.55 15.10
CA ASP A 32 -4.76 -9.67 14.20
C ASP A 32 -3.90 -9.22 13.01
N ALA A 33 -3.00 -10.09 12.54
CA ALA A 33 -2.23 -9.80 11.34
C ALA A 33 -2.00 -11.05 10.46
N VAL A 34 -1.83 -10.80 9.16
CA VAL A 34 -1.31 -11.74 8.19
C VAL A 34 0.02 -11.19 7.68
N ILE A 35 1.12 -11.85 8.04
CA ILE A 35 2.46 -11.52 7.56
C ILE A 35 2.81 -12.43 6.40
N VAL A 36 3.11 -11.87 5.25
CA VAL A 36 3.68 -12.61 4.13
C VAL A 36 5.17 -12.28 4.03
N ASN A 37 5.99 -13.25 4.44
CA ASN A 37 7.44 -13.10 4.54
C ASN A 37 8.12 -13.76 3.34
N GLN A 38 8.60 -12.95 2.41
CA GLN A 38 9.32 -13.42 1.22
C GLN A 38 10.77 -13.75 1.57
N CYS A 39 11.08 -15.06 1.69
CA CYS A 39 12.38 -15.56 2.10
C CYS A 39 12.79 -16.79 1.26
N ASP A 40 13.77 -17.57 1.71
CA ASP A 40 14.31 -18.75 1.02
C ASP A 40 13.55 -20.06 1.32
N ARG A 41 12.48 -20.00 2.13
CA ARG A 41 11.69 -21.17 2.54
C ARG A 41 10.20 -20.97 2.31
N CYS A 42 9.45 -22.09 2.26
CA CYS A 42 8.00 -22.10 2.31
C CYS A 42 7.58 -22.70 3.65
N ASP A 43 6.89 -21.92 4.47
CA ASP A 43 6.50 -22.30 5.84
C ASP A 43 5.24 -21.54 6.26
N TYR A 44 4.48 -22.12 7.19
CA TYR A 44 3.36 -21.48 7.85
C TYR A 44 3.55 -21.53 9.36
N ARG A 45 3.39 -20.40 10.02
CA ARG A 45 3.43 -20.28 11.48
C ARG A 45 2.26 -19.44 11.95
N GLU A 46 1.77 -19.80 13.12
CA GLU A 46 0.73 -19.10 13.82
C GLU A 46 1.15 -18.91 15.27
N PHE A 47 0.99 -17.69 15.78
CA PHE A 47 1.28 -17.38 17.18
C PHE A 47 0.39 -16.22 17.63
N PHE A 48 0.31 -16.05 18.94
CA PHE A 48 -0.45 -14.97 19.57
C PHE A 48 0.52 -13.90 20.09
N LEU A 49 0.13 -12.64 19.98
CA LEU A 49 0.88 -11.55 20.61
C LEU A 49 0.84 -11.77 22.13
N GLN A 50 2.00 -11.75 22.77
CA GLN A 50 2.09 -11.89 24.22
C GLN A 50 1.49 -10.66 24.87
N GLU A 51 0.57 -10.87 25.81
CA GLU A 51 0.05 -9.81 26.67
C GLU A 51 1.17 -9.26 27.56
N LYS A 52 1.20 -7.95 27.73
CA LYS A 52 2.06 -7.34 28.74
C LYS A 52 1.58 -7.76 30.14
N PRO A 53 2.48 -8.13 31.07
CA PRO A 53 2.11 -8.57 32.41
C PRO A 53 1.17 -7.55 33.10
N GLY A 54 -0.02 -8.01 33.53
CA GLY A 54 -0.99 -7.20 34.29
C GLY A 54 -2.27 -6.82 33.58
N GLN A 55 -2.53 -7.30 32.35
CA GLN A 55 -3.85 -7.18 31.71
C GLN A 55 -4.65 -8.48 31.84
N GLU A 56 -5.94 -8.38 32.18
CA GLU A 56 -6.86 -9.53 32.19
C GLU A 56 -6.99 -10.12 30.77
N LEU A 57 -7.14 -11.46 30.69
CA LEU A 57 -7.31 -12.26 29.47
C LEU A 57 -8.46 -11.73 28.59
N VAL A 58 -8.16 -10.79 27.71
CA VAL A 58 -9.07 -10.34 26.66
C VAL A 58 -8.42 -10.69 25.34
N GLN A 59 -9.05 -11.60 24.62
CA GLN A 59 -8.83 -12.04 23.24
C GLN A 59 -7.45 -11.66 22.67
N THR A 60 -6.50 -12.61 22.73
CA THR A 60 -5.15 -12.46 22.20
C THR A 60 -5.18 -12.27 20.68
N ASP A 61 -4.59 -11.18 20.19
CA ASP A 61 -4.48 -10.91 18.76
C ASP A 61 -3.60 -11.98 18.08
N LYS A 62 -4.10 -12.55 16.99
CA LYS A 62 -3.54 -13.69 16.28
C LYS A 62 -2.68 -13.26 15.10
N ILE A 63 -1.45 -13.71 15.06
CA ILE A 63 -0.52 -13.48 13.95
C ILE A 63 -0.38 -14.77 13.13
N ARG A 64 -0.66 -14.67 11.83
CA ARG A 64 -0.43 -15.74 10.85
C ARG A 64 0.69 -15.32 9.91
N CYS A 65 1.75 -16.10 9.85
CA CYS A 65 2.91 -15.86 8.99
C CYS A 65 3.02 -16.91 7.90
N PHE A 66 2.99 -16.46 6.66
CA PHE A 66 3.21 -17.26 5.46
C PHE A 66 4.59 -16.92 4.89
N SER A 67 5.54 -17.82 5.00
CA SER A 67 6.85 -17.69 4.34
C SER A 67 6.76 -18.25 2.93
N MET A 68 7.31 -17.53 1.94
CA MET A 68 7.28 -17.94 0.54
C MET A 68 8.55 -17.56 -0.20
N LYS A 69 8.95 -18.36 -1.19
CA LYS A 69 10.18 -18.13 -1.98
C LYS A 69 9.99 -17.10 -3.09
N GLU A 70 8.78 -16.99 -3.60
CA GLU A 70 8.44 -16.08 -4.67
C GLU A 70 8.61 -14.63 -4.21
N ARG A 71 9.09 -13.80 -5.13
CA ARG A 71 9.35 -12.37 -4.89
C ARG A 71 8.32 -11.50 -5.60
N GLY A 72 8.06 -10.35 -5.03
CA GLY A 72 7.19 -9.32 -5.59
C GLY A 72 6.21 -8.78 -4.57
N VAL A 73 6.23 -7.48 -4.34
CA VAL A 73 5.39 -6.82 -3.33
C VAL A 73 3.90 -6.98 -3.63
N GLY A 74 3.49 -6.94 -4.92
CA GLY A 74 2.11 -7.18 -5.32
C GLY A 74 1.65 -8.60 -5.00
N LEU A 75 2.51 -9.60 -5.22
CA LEU A 75 2.23 -11.01 -4.87
C LEU A 75 2.08 -11.17 -3.35
N SER A 76 2.99 -10.58 -2.58
CA SER A 76 2.94 -10.61 -1.12
C SER A 76 1.62 -10.04 -0.59
N ARG A 77 1.24 -8.83 -1.04
CA ARG A 77 -0.01 -8.17 -0.64
C ARG A 77 -1.26 -8.94 -1.07
N ASN A 78 -1.26 -9.54 -2.26
CA ASN A 78 -2.37 -10.39 -2.72
C ASN A 78 -2.50 -11.66 -1.89
N THR A 79 -1.38 -12.30 -1.54
CA THR A 79 -1.36 -13.46 -0.65
C THR A 79 -1.88 -13.09 0.74
N ALA A 80 -1.47 -11.95 1.31
CA ALA A 80 -1.99 -11.48 2.58
C ALA A 80 -3.51 -11.24 2.52
N LEU A 81 -3.99 -10.59 1.45
CA LEU A 81 -5.42 -10.33 1.24
C LEU A 81 -6.22 -11.64 1.05
N LEU A 82 -5.68 -12.64 0.35
CA LEU A 82 -6.31 -13.95 0.16
C LEU A 82 -6.56 -14.66 1.50
N HIS A 83 -5.61 -14.54 2.44
CA HIS A 83 -5.69 -15.15 3.75
C HIS A 83 -6.34 -14.25 4.81
N ALA A 84 -6.81 -13.07 4.45
CA ALA A 84 -7.47 -12.15 5.37
C ALA A 84 -8.86 -12.67 5.79
N ASP A 85 -9.19 -12.45 7.07
CA ASP A 85 -10.49 -12.78 7.67
C ASP A 85 -11.00 -11.70 8.65
N GLY A 86 -10.26 -10.61 8.83
CA GLY A 86 -10.72 -9.41 9.53
C GLY A 86 -11.80 -8.66 8.74
N GLU A 87 -12.64 -7.88 9.44
CA GLU A 87 -13.67 -7.08 8.77
C GLU A 87 -13.06 -5.88 8.05
N ILE A 88 -12.03 -5.28 8.67
CA ILE A 88 -11.24 -4.17 8.11
C ILE A 88 -9.79 -4.63 7.95
N CYS A 89 -9.27 -4.57 6.75
CA CYS A 89 -7.87 -4.84 6.44
C CYS A 89 -7.09 -3.53 6.32
N LEU A 90 -5.88 -3.48 6.91
CA LEU A 90 -4.89 -2.41 6.72
C LEU A 90 -3.65 -3.01 6.05
N PHE A 91 -3.28 -2.55 4.86
CA PHE A 91 -1.98 -2.92 4.28
C PHE A 91 -0.84 -2.22 5.00
N SER A 92 0.26 -2.92 5.19
CA SER A 92 1.47 -2.37 5.81
C SER A 92 2.72 -3.01 5.23
N ASP A 93 3.82 -2.28 5.28
CA ASP A 93 5.14 -2.78 4.94
C ASP A 93 5.95 -2.98 6.24
N GLU A 94 7.00 -3.81 6.22
CA GLU A 94 7.80 -4.20 7.40
C GLU A 94 8.55 -3.05 8.10
N ASP A 95 8.60 -1.89 7.49
CA ASP A 95 9.24 -0.67 7.99
C ASP A 95 8.26 0.34 8.58
N ILE A 96 6.98 -0.01 8.68
CA ILE A 96 5.96 0.84 9.31
C ILE A 96 5.78 0.43 10.77
N VAL A 97 6.01 1.37 11.68
CA VAL A 97 5.66 1.23 13.10
C VAL A 97 4.31 1.88 13.32
N LEU A 98 3.35 1.06 13.71
CA LEU A 98 1.99 1.54 13.99
C LEU A 98 1.96 2.24 15.35
N GLN A 99 1.21 3.34 15.45
CA GLN A 99 1.07 4.05 16.72
C GLN A 99 0.19 3.27 17.69
N LYS A 100 0.40 3.44 18.98
CA LYS A 100 -0.44 2.83 20.00
C LYS A 100 -1.92 3.21 19.80
N GLY A 101 -2.82 2.23 19.84
CA GLY A 101 -4.26 2.43 19.65
C GLY A 101 -4.69 2.65 18.20
N TYR A 102 -3.84 2.40 17.21
CA TYR A 102 -4.18 2.57 15.78
C TYR A 102 -5.46 1.82 15.39
N LYS A 103 -5.72 0.66 15.98
CA LYS A 103 -6.93 -0.13 15.70
C LYS A 103 -8.22 0.62 16.05
N ASP A 104 -8.20 1.41 17.13
CA ASP A 104 -9.36 2.19 17.54
C ASP A 104 -9.53 3.45 16.66
N VAL A 105 -8.42 4.06 16.22
CA VAL A 105 -8.45 5.12 15.21
C VAL A 105 -9.13 4.61 13.94
N ILE A 106 -8.75 3.44 13.45
CA ILE A 106 -9.33 2.82 12.26
C ILE A 106 -10.82 2.52 12.48
N ARG A 107 -11.19 1.84 13.58
CA ARG A 107 -12.59 1.53 13.92
C ARG A 107 -13.46 2.78 13.93
N ASN A 108 -13.03 3.81 14.64
CA ASN A 108 -13.76 5.07 14.77
C ASN A 108 -13.93 5.76 13.40
N ALA A 109 -12.93 5.70 12.53
CA ALA A 109 -13.04 6.24 11.18
C ALA A 109 -14.15 5.53 10.37
N TYR A 110 -14.26 4.19 10.43
CA TYR A 110 -15.33 3.46 9.76
C TYR A 110 -16.70 3.66 10.40
N LEU A 111 -16.78 3.93 11.70
CA LEU A 111 -18.04 4.32 12.35
C LEU A 111 -18.48 5.72 11.91
N GLN A 112 -17.54 6.65 11.76
CA GLN A 112 -17.81 8.02 11.30
C GLN A 112 -18.13 8.08 9.80
N TYR A 113 -17.55 7.18 8.99
CA TYR A 113 -17.78 7.09 7.54
C TYR A 113 -18.34 5.71 7.17
N PRO A 114 -19.60 5.39 7.56
CA PRO A 114 -20.16 4.03 7.41
C PRO A 114 -20.33 3.62 5.94
N ASP A 115 -20.44 4.59 5.03
CA ASP A 115 -20.51 4.37 3.58
C ASP A 115 -19.13 4.18 2.91
N ALA A 116 -18.03 4.34 3.64
CA ALA A 116 -16.70 4.11 3.11
C ALA A 116 -16.46 2.61 2.88
N ASP A 117 -16.00 2.26 1.69
CA ASP A 117 -15.43 0.95 1.39
C ASP A 117 -13.95 0.91 1.77
N MET A 118 -13.25 2.04 1.59
CA MET A 118 -11.83 2.21 1.89
C MET A 118 -11.58 3.55 2.54
N ILE A 119 -10.60 3.57 3.45
CA ILE A 119 -10.11 4.81 4.09
C ILE A 119 -8.58 4.83 3.99
N LEU A 120 -8.04 5.98 3.57
CA LEU A 120 -6.61 6.24 3.45
C LEU A 120 -6.17 7.12 4.61
N PHE A 121 -5.25 6.62 5.43
CA PHE A 121 -4.72 7.29 6.60
C PHE A 121 -3.38 7.97 6.34
N ASN A 122 -3.00 8.92 7.18
CA ASN A 122 -1.64 9.42 7.20
C ASN A 122 -0.70 8.43 7.89
N VAL A 123 0.49 8.30 7.33
CA VAL A 123 1.66 7.69 7.96
C VAL A 123 2.80 8.69 7.85
N LYS A 124 3.48 8.96 8.96
CA LYS A 124 4.64 9.86 8.97
C LYS A 124 5.78 9.23 8.21
N VAL A 125 6.34 9.96 7.27
CA VAL A 125 7.53 9.58 6.52
C VAL A 125 8.46 10.79 6.45
N SER A 126 9.75 10.59 6.17
CA SER A 126 10.67 11.70 6.01
C SER A 126 10.19 12.68 4.92
N PRO A 127 10.46 13.99 5.05
CA PRO A 127 10.00 15.00 4.10
C PRO A 127 10.39 14.70 2.65
N ALA A 128 11.56 14.11 2.43
CA ALA A 128 12.06 13.73 1.10
C ALA A 128 11.25 12.61 0.44
N ARG A 129 10.65 11.70 1.21
CA ARG A 129 9.87 10.56 0.73
C ARG A 129 8.36 10.80 0.72
N ARG A 130 7.92 11.88 1.36
CA ARG A 130 6.51 12.18 1.55
C ARG A 130 5.80 12.57 0.26
N THR A 131 4.95 11.68 -0.25
CA THR A 131 4.14 11.90 -1.46
C THR A 131 2.78 12.53 -1.18
N TYR A 132 2.28 12.40 0.06
CA TYR A 132 0.97 12.89 0.48
C TYR A 132 0.95 13.30 1.97
N TRP A 133 -0.01 14.13 2.32
CA TRP A 133 -0.45 14.41 3.68
C TRP A 133 -1.88 14.94 3.61
N ASN A 134 -2.76 14.39 4.44
CA ASN A 134 -4.15 14.82 4.50
C ASN A 134 -4.32 15.74 5.70
N GLU A 135 -4.70 16.98 5.48
CA GLU A 135 -4.99 17.97 6.54
C GLU A 135 -6.47 17.95 6.93
N ARG A 136 -7.32 17.47 6.04
CA ARG A 136 -8.78 17.41 6.23
C ARG A 136 -9.35 16.20 5.49
N PRO A 137 -10.52 15.69 5.92
CA PRO A 137 -11.22 14.64 5.22
C PRO A 137 -11.52 15.02 3.76
N LYS A 138 -11.34 14.07 2.84
CA LYS A 138 -11.68 14.28 1.44
C LYS A 138 -12.06 12.98 0.75
N ARG A 139 -12.94 13.09 -0.23
CA ARG A 139 -13.29 12.00 -1.13
C ARG A 139 -12.18 11.77 -2.13
N ILE A 140 -11.76 10.50 -2.30
CA ILE A 140 -10.84 10.10 -3.36
C ILE A 140 -11.65 9.81 -4.64
N ARG A 141 -11.14 10.32 -5.75
CA ARG A 141 -11.73 10.23 -7.08
C ARG A 141 -10.64 9.98 -8.12
N TRP A 142 -11.03 9.74 -9.38
CA TRP A 142 -10.15 9.43 -10.49
C TRP A 142 -8.99 10.42 -10.73
N TYR A 143 -9.03 11.62 -10.21
CA TYR A 143 -8.02 12.67 -10.43
C TYR A 143 -7.06 12.92 -9.25
N ASN A 144 -7.28 12.28 -8.08
CA ASN A 144 -6.49 12.57 -6.87
C ASN A 144 -5.97 11.33 -6.09
N TYR A 145 -6.06 10.11 -6.67
CA TYR A 145 -5.68 8.86 -6.01
C TYR A 145 -4.19 8.51 -6.11
N GLY A 146 -3.48 8.92 -7.16
CA GLY A 146 -2.17 8.39 -7.57
C GLY A 146 -0.96 8.80 -6.70
N ARG A 147 -1.15 9.10 -5.41
CA ARG A 147 -0.09 9.51 -4.49
C ARG A 147 -0.05 8.71 -3.19
N TYR A 148 -0.98 7.82 -3.00
CA TYR A 148 -1.13 7.06 -1.76
C TYR A 148 -0.42 5.71 -1.87
N PRO A 149 0.58 5.43 -1.01
CA PRO A 149 1.23 4.13 -0.93
C PRO A 149 0.34 3.12 -0.19
N ALA A 150 0.61 1.83 -0.38
CA ALA A 150 -0.19 0.75 0.17
C ALA A 150 -0.33 0.82 1.70
N TYR A 151 0.73 1.18 2.42
CA TYR A 151 0.71 1.30 3.87
C TYR A 151 -0.25 2.36 4.42
N SER A 152 -0.81 3.21 3.57
CA SER A 152 -1.88 4.15 3.93
C SER A 152 -3.29 3.58 3.76
N ILE A 153 -3.42 2.43 3.11
CA ILE A 153 -4.69 1.90 2.60
C ILE A 153 -5.31 0.93 3.60
N SER A 154 -6.49 1.27 4.09
CA SER A 154 -7.39 0.32 4.71
C SER A 154 -8.66 0.12 3.88
N GLY A 155 -9.35 -1.01 4.10
CA GLY A 155 -10.61 -1.28 3.41
C GLY A 155 -11.40 -2.42 4.06
N LYS A 156 -12.71 -2.39 3.86
CA LYS A 156 -13.59 -3.51 4.24
C LYS A 156 -13.23 -4.72 3.38
N LEU A 157 -12.96 -5.85 4.01
CA LEU A 157 -12.59 -7.08 3.31
C LEU A 157 -13.65 -7.49 2.29
N ASP A 158 -14.92 -7.39 2.65
CA ASP A 158 -16.03 -7.70 1.73
C ASP A 158 -16.07 -6.75 0.52
N SER A 159 -15.67 -5.48 0.68
CA SER A 159 -15.59 -4.56 -0.44
C SER A 159 -14.46 -4.94 -1.39
N PHE A 160 -13.30 -5.34 -0.87
CA PHE A 160 -12.21 -5.86 -1.70
C PHE A 160 -12.61 -7.13 -2.45
N ARG A 161 -13.30 -8.07 -1.79
CA ARG A 161 -13.80 -9.31 -2.41
C ARG A 161 -14.82 -9.03 -3.51
N ARG A 162 -15.82 -8.19 -3.26
CA ARG A 162 -16.83 -7.80 -4.27
C ARG A 162 -16.20 -7.11 -5.48
N ALA A 163 -15.18 -6.28 -5.26
CA ALA A 163 -14.46 -5.58 -6.31
C ALA A 163 -13.43 -6.46 -7.04
N ASN A 164 -13.20 -7.69 -6.60
CA ASN A 164 -12.09 -8.54 -7.05
C ASN A 164 -10.76 -7.75 -7.06
N ALA A 165 -10.53 -6.96 -5.99
CA ALA A 165 -9.40 -6.06 -5.90
C ALA A 165 -8.10 -6.83 -5.64
N HIS A 166 -7.08 -6.58 -6.47
CA HIS A 166 -5.76 -7.18 -6.31
C HIS A 166 -4.66 -6.25 -6.84
N PHE A 167 -3.47 -6.38 -6.28
CA PHE A 167 -2.30 -5.65 -6.75
C PHE A 167 -1.75 -6.27 -8.03
N SER A 168 -1.24 -5.43 -8.92
CA SER A 168 -0.58 -5.88 -10.15
C SER A 168 0.71 -6.66 -9.83
N LEU A 169 0.89 -7.81 -10.48
CA LEU A 169 2.14 -8.59 -10.41
C LEU A 169 3.23 -8.05 -11.34
N LEU A 170 2.89 -7.13 -12.23
CA LEU A 170 3.84 -6.55 -13.18
C LEU A 170 4.54 -5.30 -12.63
N PHE A 171 4.02 -4.69 -11.57
CA PHE A 171 4.49 -3.43 -10.99
C PHE A 171 4.86 -3.60 -9.52
N GLY A 172 5.80 -2.78 -9.05
CA GLY A 172 6.25 -2.74 -7.66
C GLY A 172 7.60 -3.39 -7.43
N GLY A 173 8.05 -3.37 -6.18
CA GLY A 173 9.31 -3.99 -5.78
C GLY A 173 9.36 -5.48 -6.11
N GLY A 174 10.44 -5.90 -6.78
CA GLY A 174 10.63 -7.29 -7.23
C GLY A 174 9.86 -7.68 -8.51
N ALA A 175 9.12 -6.76 -9.12
CA ALA A 175 8.39 -6.98 -10.37
C ALA A 175 9.13 -6.41 -11.61
N LYS A 176 8.56 -6.64 -12.79
CA LYS A 176 9.12 -6.16 -14.07
C LYS A 176 9.28 -4.64 -14.12
N TYR A 177 8.27 -3.91 -13.65
CA TYR A 177 8.22 -2.45 -13.59
C TYR A 177 8.33 -1.96 -12.15
N SER A 178 9.19 -1.01 -11.91
CA SER A 178 9.72 -0.68 -10.59
C SER A 178 8.74 -0.12 -9.56
N ASN A 179 7.61 0.44 -9.98
CA ASN A 179 6.61 1.01 -9.06
C ASN A 179 5.27 1.26 -9.76
N GLY A 180 4.21 1.53 -8.97
CA GLY A 180 2.90 1.95 -9.47
C GLY A 180 1.77 0.97 -9.15
N GLU A 181 2.07 -0.13 -8.48
CA GLU A 181 1.09 -1.14 -8.05
C GLU A 181 -0.01 -0.52 -7.18
N ASP A 182 0.35 0.40 -6.27
CA ASP A 182 -0.58 1.09 -5.38
C ASP A 182 -1.57 1.97 -6.17
N SER A 183 -1.04 2.71 -7.15
CA SER A 183 -1.87 3.56 -8.00
C SER A 183 -2.81 2.73 -8.89
N LEU A 184 -2.35 1.58 -9.39
CA LEU A 184 -3.19 0.67 -10.16
C LEU A 184 -4.28 0.06 -9.29
N PHE A 185 -3.94 -0.39 -8.08
CA PHE A 185 -4.89 -0.93 -7.11
C PHE A 185 -6.00 0.08 -6.79
N LEU A 186 -5.64 1.31 -6.43
CA LEU A 186 -6.62 2.36 -6.13
C LEU A 186 -7.49 2.73 -7.34
N ARG A 187 -6.89 2.78 -8.55
CA ARG A 187 -7.67 2.99 -9.79
C ARG A 187 -8.70 1.90 -10.00
N ASP A 188 -8.31 0.63 -9.81
CA ASP A 188 -9.19 -0.50 -10.06
C ASP A 188 -10.30 -0.58 -9.02
N CYS A 189 -10.01 -0.28 -7.75
CA CYS A 189 -11.01 -0.10 -6.70
C CYS A 189 -12.02 1.03 -7.05
N LEU A 190 -11.53 2.17 -7.53
CA LEU A 190 -12.41 3.27 -7.97
C LEU A 190 -13.27 2.89 -9.18
N ARG A 191 -12.72 2.14 -10.15
CA ARG A 191 -13.46 1.63 -11.32
C ARG A 191 -14.52 0.60 -10.93
N ALA A 192 -14.26 -0.19 -9.92
CA ALA A 192 -15.24 -1.12 -9.33
C ALA A 192 -16.33 -0.40 -8.50
N GLY A 193 -16.28 0.94 -8.41
CA GLY A 193 -17.27 1.75 -7.72
C GLY A 193 -17.06 1.90 -6.22
N LEU A 194 -15.92 1.45 -5.68
CA LEU A 194 -15.64 1.57 -4.24
C LEU A 194 -15.56 3.03 -3.80
N LYS A 195 -16.15 3.30 -2.65
CA LYS A 195 -16.13 4.61 -2.02
C LYS A 195 -14.89 4.75 -1.16
N ILE A 196 -13.96 5.61 -1.59
CA ILE A 196 -12.68 5.83 -0.94
C ILE A 196 -12.62 7.22 -0.32
N TYR A 197 -12.27 7.32 0.96
CA TYR A 197 -12.00 8.56 1.68
C TYR A 197 -10.53 8.63 2.10
N ALA A 198 -10.00 9.83 2.25
CA ALA A 198 -8.72 10.07 2.89
C ALA A 198 -8.95 10.97 4.10
N LEU A 199 -8.41 10.56 5.25
CA LEU A 199 -8.61 11.23 6.53
C LEU A 199 -7.28 11.83 7.06
N PRO A 200 -7.35 12.83 7.94
CA PRO A 200 -6.17 13.46 8.53
C PRO A 200 -5.53 12.62 9.63
N ASP A 201 -6.21 11.56 10.10
CA ASP A 201 -5.72 10.72 11.17
C ASP A 201 -4.42 10.04 10.78
N CYS A 202 -3.45 10.02 11.70
CA CYS A 202 -2.17 9.36 11.54
C CYS A 202 -2.20 8.02 12.30
N ILE A 203 -1.76 6.95 11.65
CA ILE A 203 -1.80 5.60 12.22
C ILE A 203 -0.41 5.00 12.48
N GLY A 204 0.65 5.66 12.07
CA GLY A 204 2.01 5.15 12.25
C GLY A 204 3.07 6.03 11.61
N GLU A 205 4.29 5.52 11.63
CA GLU A 205 5.45 6.16 11.04
C GLU A 205 6.37 5.15 10.36
N GLU A 206 7.06 5.57 9.31
CA GLU A 206 8.05 4.77 8.60
C GLU A 206 9.40 4.88 9.31
N ILE A 207 10.03 3.73 9.60
CA ILE A 207 11.45 3.69 10.02
C ILE A 207 12.28 4.04 8.79
N GLU A 208 13.05 5.12 8.91
CA GLU A 208 13.92 5.57 7.82
C GLU A 208 14.99 4.51 7.52
N ARG A 209 15.02 4.06 6.26
CA ARG A 209 16.04 3.17 5.71
C ARG A 209 16.31 3.52 4.25
N GLU A 210 17.48 3.16 3.77
CA GLU A 210 17.80 3.30 2.34
C GLU A 210 16.83 2.48 1.49
N SER A 211 16.32 3.10 0.42
CA SER A 211 15.45 2.41 -0.54
C SER A 211 16.26 1.38 -1.31
N THR A 212 15.88 0.11 -1.21
CA THR A 212 16.49 -0.98 -1.99
C THR A 212 16.00 -1.02 -3.45
N TRP A 213 15.00 -0.22 -3.80
CA TRP A 213 14.31 -0.28 -5.11
C TRP A 213 14.49 0.96 -5.98
N PHE A 214 14.87 2.10 -5.39
CA PHE A 214 15.07 3.33 -6.14
C PHE A 214 16.55 3.51 -6.49
N HIS A 215 16.87 3.45 -7.79
CA HIS A 215 18.21 3.57 -8.34
C HIS A 215 18.41 4.88 -9.13
N GLY A 216 17.68 5.94 -8.75
CA GLY A 216 17.75 7.24 -9.41
C GLY A 216 16.84 7.36 -10.66
N TYR A 217 16.90 8.53 -11.30
CA TYR A 217 16.07 8.89 -12.45
C TYR A 217 16.68 8.41 -13.78
N THR A 218 16.78 7.09 -13.93
CA THR A 218 17.38 6.39 -15.08
C THR A 218 16.45 6.27 -16.29
N GLU A 219 16.94 5.79 -17.43
CA GLU A 219 16.12 5.43 -18.60
C GLU A 219 15.02 4.43 -18.22
N LYS A 220 15.36 3.43 -17.39
CA LYS A 220 14.39 2.44 -16.89
C LYS A 220 13.27 3.12 -16.10
N PHE A 221 13.60 4.05 -15.19
CA PHE A 221 12.62 4.78 -14.42
C PHE A 221 11.58 5.49 -15.30
N PHE A 222 12.05 6.26 -16.31
CA PHE A 222 11.14 6.99 -17.19
C PHE A 222 10.33 6.05 -18.10
N THR A 223 10.96 4.98 -18.60
CA THR A 223 10.27 4.00 -19.45
C THR A 223 9.18 3.27 -18.66
N ASP A 224 9.49 2.76 -17.45
CA ASP A 224 8.54 2.10 -16.56
C ASP A 224 7.39 3.03 -16.16
N ARG A 225 7.69 4.30 -15.88
CA ARG A 225 6.69 5.34 -15.61
C ARG A 225 5.79 5.58 -16.82
N GLY A 226 6.32 5.50 -18.02
CA GLY A 226 5.55 5.57 -19.26
C GLY A 226 4.58 4.38 -19.40
N VAL A 227 5.05 3.16 -19.12
CA VAL A 227 4.21 1.96 -19.10
C VAL A 227 3.08 2.11 -18.06
N LEU A 228 3.41 2.53 -16.84
CA LEU A 228 2.41 2.79 -15.80
C LEU A 228 1.34 3.78 -16.29
N TYR A 229 1.75 4.87 -16.92
CA TYR A 229 0.82 5.89 -17.40
C TYR A 229 -0.08 5.39 -18.52
N HIS A 230 0.39 4.46 -19.35
CA HIS A 230 -0.48 3.77 -20.31
C HIS A 230 -1.65 3.08 -19.61
N TYR A 231 -1.37 2.29 -18.56
CA TYR A 231 -2.39 1.59 -17.80
C TYR A 231 -3.30 2.53 -16.99
N LEU A 232 -2.76 3.61 -16.39
CA LEU A 232 -3.54 4.54 -15.57
C LEU A 232 -4.48 5.42 -16.42
N TYR A 233 -4.00 5.95 -17.55
CA TYR A 233 -4.63 7.06 -18.27
C TYR A 233 -5.00 6.74 -19.73
N GLY A 234 -4.64 5.57 -20.25
CA GLY A 234 -4.97 5.14 -21.61
C GLY A 234 -4.51 6.15 -22.67
N TRP A 235 -5.45 6.67 -23.46
CA TRP A 235 -5.14 7.63 -24.54
C TRP A 235 -4.60 8.98 -24.05
N LEU A 236 -4.90 9.38 -22.80
CA LEU A 236 -4.38 10.59 -22.18
C LEU A 236 -2.96 10.43 -21.59
N SER A 237 -2.36 9.24 -21.64
CA SER A 237 -1.06 8.94 -21.01
C SER A 237 0.04 9.91 -21.41
N GLY A 238 0.11 10.36 -22.67
CA GLY A 238 1.09 11.33 -23.12
C GLY A 238 0.97 12.71 -22.47
N VAL A 239 -0.26 13.18 -22.26
CA VAL A 239 -0.55 14.46 -21.60
C VAL A 239 -0.16 14.40 -20.12
N PHE A 240 -0.52 13.31 -19.44
CA PHE A 240 -0.16 13.14 -18.03
C PHE A 240 1.34 12.92 -17.84
N ALA A 241 2.02 12.25 -18.78
CA ALA A 241 3.49 12.14 -18.78
C ALA A 241 4.16 13.51 -18.87
N LEU A 242 3.67 14.35 -19.77
CA LEU A 242 4.18 15.72 -19.93
C LEU A 242 3.96 16.55 -18.66
N ARG A 243 2.74 16.53 -18.12
CA ARG A 243 2.42 17.21 -16.85
C ARG A 243 3.30 16.74 -15.68
N PHE A 244 3.54 15.43 -15.57
CA PHE A 244 4.39 14.85 -14.54
C PHE A 244 5.82 15.39 -14.64
N LEU A 245 6.41 15.37 -15.83
CA LEU A 245 7.76 15.87 -16.05
C LEU A 245 7.87 17.38 -15.79
N PHE A 246 6.86 18.18 -16.18
CA PHE A 246 6.86 19.61 -15.89
C PHE A 246 6.85 19.89 -14.39
N LYS A 247 6.02 19.16 -13.64
CA LYS A 247 5.91 19.34 -12.19
C LYS A 247 7.19 18.99 -11.44
N ASN A 248 7.92 17.97 -11.92
CA ASN A 248 9.09 17.41 -11.23
C ASN A 248 10.41 17.69 -11.96
N LYS A 249 10.43 18.68 -12.86
CA LYS A 249 11.57 18.95 -13.74
C LYS A 249 12.86 19.23 -12.97
N SER A 250 12.79 20.05 -11.92
CA SER A 250 13.94 20.45 -11.11
C SER A 250 14.61 19.29 -10.39
N GLU A 251 13.85 18.28 -10.03
CA GLU A 251 14.33 17.11 -9.30
C GLU A 251 14.76 15.99 -10.24
N MET A 252 13.93 15.67 -11.25
CA MET A 252 14.08 14.47 -12.06
C MET A 252 14.86 14.66 -13.36
N CYS A 253 15.02 15.90 -13.83
CA CYS A 253 15.68 16.18 -15.11
C CYS A 253 17.05 16.83 -14.92
N THR A 254 17.80 16.46 -13.88
CA THR A 254 19.15 16.94 -13.59
C THR A 254 20.19 16.29 -14.50
N GLU A 255 20.15 14.96 -14.62
CA GLU A 255 21.08 14.18 -15.46
C GLU A 255 20.51 13.90 -16.86
N ILE A 256 19.20 13.60 -16.93
CA ILE A 256 18.51 13.32 -18.21
C ILE A 256 17.67 14.54 -18.59
N PRO A 257 17.96 15.20 -19.72
CA PRO A 257 17.22 16.38 -20.18
C PRO A 257 15.72 16.07 -20.37
N PHE A 258 14.86 17.04 -20.05
CA PHE A 258 13.39 16.94 -20.12
C PHE A 258 12.88 16.29 -21.42
N ARG A 259 13.40 16.72 -22.58
CA ARG A 259 12.98 16.16 -23.88
C ARG A 259 13.33 14.67 -24.01
N GLN A 260 14.46 14.26 -23.46
CA GLN A 260 14.89 12.87 -23.47
C GLN A 260 14.06 12.03 -22.50
N ALA A 261 13.83 12.52 -21.28
CA ALA A 261 12.94 11.89 -20.31
C ALA A 261 11.52 11.67 -20.88
N TYR A 262 10.96 12.68 -21.55
CA TYR A 262 9.67 12.54 -22.22
C TYR A 262 9.68 11.51 -23.36
N ARG A 263 10.76 11.44 -24.16
CA ARG A 263 10.92 10.43 -25.21
C ARG A 263 10.94 9.01 -24.63
N MET A 264 11.63 8.82 -23.49
CA MET A 264 11.68 7.55 -22.79
C MET A 264 10.30 7.15 -22.23
N MET A 265 9.57 8.08 -21.61
CA MET A 265 8.19 7.82 -21.19
C MET A 265 7.28 7.47 -22.38
N ARG A 266 7.41 8.16 -23.50
CA ARG A 266 6.66 7.83 -24.74
C ARG A 266 7.00 6.43 -25.27
N LYS A 267 8.27 6.02 -25.20
CA LYS A 267 8.71 4.65 -25.56
C LYS A 267 7.95 3.62 -24.71
N GLY A 268 7.87 3.82 -23.38
CA GLY A 268 7.10 2.99 -22.48
C GLY A 268 5.60 2.95 -22.81
N ILE A 269 4.98 4.11 -23.07
CA ILE A 269 3.57 4.21 -23.45
C ILE A 269 3.27 3.42 -24.73
N VAL A 270 4.10 3.59 -25.76
CA VAL A 270 3.87 2.98 -27.08
C VAL A 270 4.13 1.48 -27.07
N SER A 271 5.09 0.99 -26.28
CA SER A 271 5.41 -0.44 -26.19
C SER A 271 4.19 -1.29 -25.77
N GLN A 272 3.26 -0.70 -24.98
CA GLN A 272 2.05 -1.40 -24.51
C GLN A 272 0.87 -1.34 -25.49
N ARG A 273 0.93 -0.46 -26.52
CA ARG A 273 -0.12 -0.40 -27.56
C ARG A 273 0.01 -1.49 -28.61
N ARG A 274 1.14 -2.19 -28.63
CA ARG A 274 1.46 -3.22 -29.63
C ARG A 274 1.22 -4.65 -29.12
N LEU A 275 0.77 -4.78 -27.89
CA LEU A 275 0.27 -6.02 -27.26
C LEU A 275 -1.25 -6.06 -27.28
#